data_8b94d15ef22d2c1506c215e54ac70017
#
_entry.id   8b94d15ef22d2c1506c215e54ac70017
#
_cell.length_a   1.000
_cell.length_b   1.000
_cell.length_c   1.000
_cell.angle_alpha   90.00
_cell.angle_beta   90.00
_cell.angle_gamma   90.00
#
_symmetry.space_group_name_H-M   'P 1'
#
loop_
_entity.id
_entity.type
_entity.pdbx_description
1 polymer ?
#
loop_
_entity_poly.entity_id
_entity_poly.type
_entity_poly.pdbx_seq_one_letter_code
_entity_poly.pdbx_strand_id
1 'polypeptide(L)'
;LRKLKLQLLKLKISTKIFWIVVTVFIISVCREPLFFLHPRIWAEEGVIHINSVLTNGLWGSLISPHLGYYSLFNNYVTSIGMKFFGLLGIAYVTTWMSFLVILLTVLSPLVLKSKFWDSDAKKITLILFLLIGGSAEIWLNTVNSQFYFCLFTALVFLSEPIEFNGWKWIYILFMMVNAVMTGITSAALAPFFIYKYLKSSTKSSKENFLVALLIFGACVQIYSLIYLKISSDISRFDISNIVNFPNGFYRNIVGILIFPGWVIHAILVLLIPIFLLNKEVRAVENSLPLIIAIYLSALFAFLSLGMHGGRRYSYPSSGLTFIFLLNLLSLKKVNTFTHLSTYIFLLIILYGAALRYFETKDVYDPEWKKFTLSNISELPENKLMLEVFPQWPNTNWAIIFSKEDLDKFKK
;
A
#
# COMPACT_ATOMS: atom_id res chain seq x y z
N LEU A 1 2.37 26.93 -38.06
CA LEU A 1 2.94 25.58 -38.08
C LEU A 1 3.39 25.10 -36.68
N ARG A 2 4.19 25.90 -35.94
CA ARG A 2 4.71 25.55 -34.59
C ARG A 2 3.57 25.36 -33.55
N LYS A 3 2.56 26.25 -33.53
CA LYS A 3 1.37 26.15 -32.67
C LYS A 3 0.55 24.90 -32.99
N LEU A 4 0.30 24.62 -34.27
CA LEU A 4 -0.45 23.43 -34.71
C LEU A 4 0.26 22.12 -34.33
N LYS A 5 1.58 22.06 -34.52
CA LYS A 5 2.42 20.91 -34.13
C LYS A 5 2.40 20.68 -32.62
N LEU A 6 2.41 21.75 -31.82
CA LEU A 6 2.26 21.69 -30.35
C LEU A 6 0.86 21.21 -29.92
N GLN A 7 -0.20 21.66 -30.59
CA GLN A 7 -1.56 21.22 -30.32
C GLN A 7 -1.75 19.74 -30.64
N LEU A 8 -1.26 19.29 -31.81
CA LEU A 8 -1.31 17.88 -32.21
C LEU A 8 -0.49 16.97 -31.26
N LEU A 9 0.67 17.47 -30.77
CA LEU A 9 1.48 16.74 -29.79
C LEU A 9 0.75 16.61 -28.45
N LYS A 10 0.14 17.69 -27.97
CA LYS A 10 -0.69 17.68 -26.75
C LYS A 10 -1.88 16.73 -26.87
N LEU A 11 -2.56 16.70 -28.02
CA LEU A 11 -3.67 15.79 -28.28
C LEU A 11 -3.22 14.32 -28.25
N LYS A 12 -2.09 14.01 -28.89
CA LYS A 12 -1.50 12.66 -28.91
C LYS A 12 -1.11 12.17 -27.51
N ILE A 13 -0.51 13.05 -26.70
CA ILE A 13 -0.15 12.73 -25.31
C ILE A 13 -1.41 12.51 -24.46
N SER A 14 -2.43 13.36 -24.62
CA SER A 14 -3.71 13.22 -23.93
C SER A 14 -4.39 11.88 -24.25
N THR A 15 -4.44 11.51 -25.52
CA THR A 15 -5.02 10.22 -25.98
C THR A 15 -4.27 9.02 -25.40
N LYS A 16 -2.93 9.07 -25.35
CA LYS A 16 -2.11 7.99 -24.80
C LYS A 16 -2.38 7.80 -23.29
N ILE A 17 -2.41 8.89 -22.54
CA ILE A 17 -2.70 8.85 -21.08
C ILE A 17 -4.10 8.30 -20.86
N PHE A 18 -5.08 8.75 -21.64
CA PHE A 18 -6.45 8.23 -21.57
C PHE A 18 -6.49 6.71 -21.72
N TRP A 19 -5.84 6.15 -22.74
CA TRP A 19 -5.83 4.70 -22.95
C TRP A 19 -5.11 3.95 -21.85
N ILE A 20 -4.04 4.49 -21.27
CA ILE A 20 -3.38 3.89 -20.11
C ILE A 20 -4.34 3.84 -18.91
N VAL A 21 -5.03 4.94 -18.61
CA VAL A 21 -6.01 5.01 -17.50
C VAL A 21 -7.14 4.00 -17.71
N VAL A 22 -7.70 3.95 -18.92
CA VAL A 22 -8.77 2.99 -19.28
C VAL A 22 -8.28 1.55 -19.12
N THR A 23 -7.09 1.23 -19.61
CA THR A 23 -6.51 -0.11 -19.49
C THR A 23 -6.28 -0.49 -18.04
N VAL A 24 -5.72 0.41 -17.21
CA VAL A 24 -5.53 0.19 -15.78
C VAL A 24 -6.87 -0.05 -15.09
N PHE A 25 -7.88 0.73 -15.42
CA PHE A 25 -9.24 0.55 -14.87
C PHE A 25 -9.82 -0.83 -15.25
N ILE A 26 -9.76 -1.20 -16.51
CA ILE A 26 -10.27 -2.49 -17.01
C ILE A 26 -9.54 -3.65 -16.31
N ILE A 27 -8.20 -3.65 -16.28
CA ILE A 27 -7.41 -4.70 -15.63
C ILE A 27 -7.78 -4.78 -14.13
N SER A 28 -7.97 -3.62 -13.46
CA SER A 28 -8.38 -3.57 -12.07
C SER A 28 -9.74 -4.23 -11.84
N VAL A 29 -10.73 -3.89 -12.66
CA VAL A 29 -12.08 -4.47 -12.52
C VAL A 29 -12.08 -5.96 -12.87
N CYS A 30 -11.35 -6.36 -13.93
CA CYS A 30 -11.25 -7.75 -14.35
C CYS A 30 -10.54 -8.64 -13.31
N ARG A 31 -9.75 -8.07 -12.41
CA ARG A 31 -9.11 -8.84 -11.34
C ARG A 31 -10.13 -9.52 -10.43
N GLU A 32 -11.15 -8.79 -10.00
CA GLU A 32 -12.21 -9.29 -9.11
C GLU A 32 -13.51 -8.49 -9.33
N PRO A 33 -14.23 -8.74 -10.41
CA PRO A 33 -15.41 -7.94 -10.76
C PRO A 33 -16.53 -8.03 -9.72
N LEU A 34 -16.64 -9.16 -9.02
CA LEU A 34 -17.66 -9.36 -8.00
C LEU A 34 -17.51 -8.40 -6.82
N PHE A 35 -16.30 -7.94 -6.49
CA PHE A 35 -16.13 -6.93 -5.42
C PHE A 35 -16.74 -5.58 -5.77
N PHE A 36 -16.76 -5.22 -7.04
CA PHE A 36 -17.39 -3.97 -7.48
C PHE A 36 -18.91 -4.07 -7.53
N LEU A 37 -19.44 -5.27 -7.86
CA LEU A 37 -20.87 -5.52 -7.94
C LEU A 37 -21.47 -5.81 -6.56
N HIS A 38 -20.74 -6.54 -5.73
CA HIS A 38 -21.16 -7.00 -4.41
C HIS A 38 -20.05 -6.72 -3.38
N PRO A 39 -19.78 -5.44 -3.08
CA PRO A 39 -18.75 -5.07 -2.12
C PRO A 39 -19.09 -5.59 -0.72
N ARG A 40 -18.08 -5.81 0.08
CA ARG A 40 -18.21 -6.36 1.42
C ARG A 40 -17.24 -5.68 2.39
N ILE A 41 -17.58 -5.77 3.65
CA ILE A 41 -16.74 -5.28 4.74
C ILE A 41 -15.63 -6.31 4.99
N TRP A 42 -14.40 -5.86 4.96
CA TRP A 42 -13.25 -6.68 5.31
C TRP A 42 -13.08 -6.78 6.83
N ALA A 43 -12.62 -7.92 7.33
CA ALA A 43 -12.39 -8.26 8.74
C ALA A 43 -12.17 -7.07 9.69
N GLU A 44 -10.99 -6.48 9.65
CA GLU A 44 -10.63 -5.36 10.53
C GLU A 44 -11.42 -4.08 10.22
N GLU A 45 -11.90 -3.86 8.99
CA GLU A 45 -12.80 -2.75 8.68
C GLU A 45 -14.06 -2.83 9.53
N GLY A 46 -14.64 -4.03 9.64
CA GLY A 46 -15.83 -4.28 10.43
C GLY A 46 -15.56 -4.28 11.93
N VAL A 47 -14.76 -5.24 12.37
CA VAL A 47 -14.55 -5.52 13.80
C VAL A 47 -13.88 -4.37 14.54
N ILE A 48 -13.07 -3.59 13.85
CA ILE A 48 -12.30 -2.50 14.48
C ILE A 48 -12.89 -1.14 14.14
N HIS A 49 -12.89 -0.76 12.85
CA HIS A 49 -13.19 0.61 12.48
C HIS A 49 -14.69 0.92 12.54
N ILE A 50 -15.56 0.03 12.06
CA ILE A 50 -17.01 0.21 12.18
C ILE A 50 -17.45 0.11 13.64
N ASN A 51 -16.96 -0.88 14.40
CA ASN A 51 -17.23 -0.96 15.83
C ASN A 51 -16.77 0.30 16.58
N SER A 52 -15.61 0.88 16.22
CA SER A 52 -15.17 2.15 16.80
C SER A 52 -16.15 3.29 16.54
N VAL A 53 -16.76 3.34 15.33
CA VAL A 53 -17.80 4.35 15.05
C VAL A 53 -19.05 4.12 15.90
N LEU A 54 -19.46 2.87 16.08
CA LEU A 54 -20.63 2.50 16.89
C LEU A 54 -20.44 2.84 18.37
N THR A 55 -19.25 2.55 18.91
CA THR A 55 -18.94 2.73 20.34
C THR A 55 -18.50 4.14 20.72
N ASN A 56 -17.63 4.76 19.91
CA ASN A 56 -17.00 6.06 20.23
C ASN A 56 -17.66 7.23 19.48
N GLY A 57 -18.64 6.93 18.60
CA GLY A 57 -19.23 7.90 17.71
C GLY A 57 -18.28 8.35 16.59
N LEU A 58 -18.79 9.18 15.68
CA LEU A 58 -18.07 9.62 14.48
C LEU A 58 -16.75 10.35 14.80
N TRP A 59 -16.77 11.26 15.77
CA TRP A 59 -15.60 12.07 16.12
C TRP A 59 -14.58 11.28 16.93
N GLY A 60 -15.04 10.46 17.89
CA GLY A 60 -14.17 9.60 18.68
C GLY A 60 -13.42 8.60 17.82
N SER A 61 -14.09 7.99 16.83
CA SER A 61 -13.45 7.04 15.94
C SER A 61 -12.38 7.67 15.03
N LEU A 62 -12.54 8.95 14.65
CA LEU A 62 -11.55 9.65 13.82
C LEU A 62 -10.16 9.73 14.48
N ILE A 63 -10.11 9.91 15.80
CA ILE A 63 -8.86 10.09 16.52
C ILE A 63 -8.36 8.81 17.19
N SER A 64 -9.14 7.74 17.17
CA SER A 64 -8.78 6.48 17.85
C SER A 64 -7.68 5.73 17.09
N PRO A 65 -6.55 5.41 17.75
CA PRO A 65 -5.58 4.47 17.19
C PRO A 65 -6.06 3.03 17.40
N HIS A 66 -5.72 2.16 16.47
CA HIS A 66 -6.11 0.75 16.53
C HIS A 66 -4.95 -0.15 16.09
N LEU A 67 -4.89 -1.36 16.57
CA LEU A 67 -3.94 -2.40 16.14
C LEU A 67 -2.46 -1.99 16.25
N GLY A 68 -2.11 -1.09 17.16
CA GLY A 68 -0.72 -0.64 17.36
C GLY A 68 -0.30 0.52 16.45
N TYR A 69 -1.22 1.14 15.71
CA TYR A 69 -0.93 2.29 14.88
C TYR A 69 -2.17 3.18 14.69
N TYR A 70 -1.94 4.42 14.26
CA TYR A 70 -3.02 5.32 13.86
C TYR A 70 -3.33 5.15 12.37
N SER A 71 -4.60 5.16 12.01
CA SER A 71 -5.06 4.97 10.64
C SER A 71 -6.11 6.00 10.23
N LEU A 72 -5.64 7.19 9.84
CA LEU A 72 -6.51 8.28 9.42
C LEU A 72 -7.46 7.87 8.28
N PHE A 73 -6.91 7.21 7.24
CA PHE A 73 -7.70 6.83 6.07
C PHE A 73 -8.87 5.92 6.43
N ASN A 74 -8.62 4.86 7.19
CA ASN A 74 -9.67 3.94 7.61
C ASN A 74 -10.70 4.65 8.49
N ASN A 75 -10.23 5.44 9.46
CA ASN A 75 -11.10 6.12 10.41
C ASN A 75 -12.05 7.08 9.72
N TYR A 76 -11.56 7.94 8.80
CA TYR A 76 -12.47 8.88 8.15
C TYR A 76 -13.34 8.23 7.09
N VAL A 77 -12.85 7.22 6.34
CA VAL A 77 -13.65 6.51 5.34
C VAL A 77 -14.81 5.78 6.00
N THR A 78 -14.56 5.08 7.11
CA THR A 78 -15.63 4.42 7.87
C THR A 78 -16.57 5.41 8.53
N SER A 79 -16.06 6.49 9.15
CA SER A 79 -16.91 7.49 9.79
C SER A 79 -17.81 8.20 8.78
N ILE A 80 -17.26 8.65 7.65
CA ILE A 80 -18.03 9.28 6.58
C ILE A 80 -19.02 8.29 5.96
N GLY A 81 -18.55 7.07 5.68
CA GLY A 81 -19.37 6.01 5.12
C GLY A 81 -20.58 5.68 6.01
N MET A 82 -20.36 5.48 7.30
CA MET A 82 -21.43 5.23 8.27
C MET A 82 -22.40 6.41 8.38
N LYS A 83 -21.88 7.63 8.38
CA LYS A 83 -22.73 8.84 8.48
C LYS A 83 -23.66 9.03 7.29
N PHE A 84 -23.16 8.87 6.06
CA PHE A 84 -23.89 9.23 4.85
C PHE A 84 -24.56 8.03 4.17
N PHE A 85 -24.02 6.84 4.30
CA PHE A 85 -24.47 5.63 3.60
C PHE A 85 -24.95 4.52 4.54
N GLY A 86 -24.74 4.70 5.85
CA GLY A 86 -25.16 3.75 6.86
C GLY A 86 -24.46 2.40 6.78
N LEU A 87 -24.97 1.44 7.54
CA LEU A 87 -24.37 0.11 7.66
C LEU A 87 -24.42 -0.69 6.35
N LEU A 88 -25.46 -0.49 5.54
CA LEU A 88 -25.60 -1.20 4.25
C LEU A 88 -24.73 -0.61 3.15
N GLY A 89 -24.49 0.69 3.19
CA GLY A 89 -23.70 1.38 2.17
C GLY A 89 -22.20 1.42 2.43
N ILE A 90 -21.77 1.14 3.67
CA ILE A 90 -20.35 1.29 4.06
C ILE A 90 -19.41 0.39 3.25
N ALA A 91 -19.83 -0.83 2.88
CA ALA A 91 -19.05 -1.74 2.07
C ALA A 91 -18.71 -1.16 0.67
N TYR A 92 -19.66 -0.41 0.08
CA TYR A 92 -19.39 0.30 -1.18
C TYR A 92 -18.36 1.42 -0.98
N VAL A 93 -18.50 2.18 0.12
CA VAL A 93 -17.59 3.30 0.41
C VAL A 93 -16.17 2.79 0.64
N THR A 94 -15.96 1.77 1.48
CA THR A 94 -14.62 1.22 1.76
C THR A 94 -13.98 0.64 0.50
N THR A 95 -14.74 -0.11 -0.31
CA THR A 95 -14.26 -0.69 -1.57
C THR A 95 -13.84 0.38 -2.58
N TRP A 96 -14.72 1.37 -2.86
CA TRP A 96 -14.43 2.40 -3.86
C TRP A 96 -13.35 3.38 -3.42
N MET A 97 -13.27 3.71 -2.13
CA MET A 97 -12.20 4.55 -1.59
C MET A 97 -10.85 3.84 -1.62
N SER A 98 -10.80 2.52 -1.32
CA SER A 98 -9.59 1.71 -1.50
C SER A 98 -9.17 1.66 -2.96
N PHE A 99 -10.13 1.46 -3.86
CA PHE A 99 -9.87 1.47 -5.31
C PHE A 99 -9.31 2.81 -5.78
N LEU A 100 -9.82 3.92 -5.28
CA LEU A 100 -9.27 5.25 -5.57
C LEU A 100 -7.80 5.35 -5.16
N VAL A 101 -7.44 4.89 -3.96
CA VAL A 101 -6.02 4.88 -3.50
C VAL A 101 -5.15 4.02 -4.41
N ILE A 102 -5.65 2.84 -4.81
CA ILE A 102 -4.95 1.96 -5.75
C ILE A 102 -4.69 2.70 -7.06
N LEU A 103 -5.73 3.27 -7.69
CA LEU A 103 -5.60 3.99 -8.96
C LEU A 103 -4.65 5.18 -8.85
N LEU A 104 -4.78 5.99 -7.80
CA LEU A 104 -3.91 7.13 -7.57
C LEU A 104 -2.45 6.69 -7.41
N THR A 105 -2.18 5.60 -6.70
CA THR A 105 -0.82 5.08 -6.54
C THR A 105 -0.29 4.49 -7.84
N VAL A 106 -1.06 3.65 -8.52
CA VAL A 106 -0.66 2.95 -9.75
C VAL A 106 -0.38 3.93 -10.89
N LEU A 107 -1.18 5.00 -11.00
CA LEU A 107 -1.03 6.01 -12.05
C LEU A 107 0.00 7.10 -11.71
N SER A 108 0.55 7.11 -10.50
CA SER A 108 1.50 8.14 -10.07
C SER A 108 2.75 8.27 -10.96
N PRO A 109 3.30 7.21 -11.61
CA PRO A 109 4.42 7.37 -12.54
C PRO A 109 4.11 8.23 -13.79
N LEU A 110 2.83 8.44 -14.10
CA LEU A 110 2.43 9.38 -15.17
C LEU A 110 2.47 10.84 -14.71
N VAL A 111 2.29 11.07 -13.42
CA VAL A 111 2.19 12.40 -12.79
C VAL A 111 3.56 12.86 -12.25
N LEU A 112 4.23 11.93 -11.57
CA LEU A 112 5.52 12.17 -10.93
C LEU A 112 6.66 11.96 -11.93
N LYS A 113 7.52 12.98 -12.06
CA LYS A 113 8.68 12.89 -12.93
C LYS A 113 9.89 12.37 -12.16
N SER A 114 10.59 11.40 -12.72
CA SER A 114 11.77 10.80 -12.12
C SER A 114 12.72 10.22 -13.16
N LYS A 115 14.00 10.24 -12.84
CA LYS A 115 15.04 9.55 -13.62
C LYS A 115 14.88 8.01 -13.58
N PHE A 116 14.19 7.48 -12.56
CA PHE A 116 13.98 6.04 -12.39
C PHE A 116 12.98 5.48 -13.40
N TRP A 117 12.04 6.30 -13.88
CA TRP A 117 11.04 5.95 -14.90
C TRP A 117 10.91 7.03 -15.95
N ASP A 118 12.04 7.40 -16.56
CA ASP A 118 12.18 8.47 -17.55
C ASP A 118 11.59 8.13 -18.92
N SER A 119 11.47 6.86 -19.26
CA SER A 119 10.90 6.39 -20.54
C SER A 119 9.48 5.84 -20.37
N ASP A 120 8.72 5.86 -21.46
CA ASP A 120 7.36 5.30 -21.48
C ASP A 120 7.33 3.82 -21.15
N ALA A 121 8.32 3.05 -21.63
CA ALA A 121 8.42 1.62 -21.32
C ALA A 121 8.58 1.39 -19.82
N LYS A 122 9.48 2.11 -19.13
CA LYS A 122 9.65 1.99 -17.69
C LYS A 122 8.41 2.43 -16.90
N LYS A 123 7.72 3.51 -17.34
CA LYS A 123 6.47 3.95 -16.72
C LYS A 123 5.40 2.86 -16.80
N ILE A 124 5.19 2.31 -17.99
CA ILE A 124 4.21 1.25 -18.20
C ILE A 124 4.56 0.00 -17.41
N THR A 125 5.83 -0.42 -17.41
CA THR A 125 6.29 -1.57 -16.64
C THR A 125 6.10 -1.38 -15.14
N LEU A 126 6.39 -0.17 -14.62
CA LEU A 126 6.15 0.17 -13.22
C LEU A 126 4.65 0.20 -12.89
N ILE A 127 3.83 0.79 -13.74
CA ILE A 127 2.36 0.81 -13.59
C ILE A 127 1.81 -0.61 -13.55
N LEU A 128 2.23 -1.47 -14.46
CA LEU A 128 1.81 -2.87 -14.49
C LEU A 128 2.21 -3.58 -13.20
N PHE A 129 3.45 -3.44 -12.74
CA PHE A 129 3.87 -4.05 -11.49
C PHE A 129 3.06 -3.54 -10.29
N LEU A 130 2.87 -2.23 -10.16
CA LEU A 130 2.07 -1.64 -9.06
C LEU A 130 0.62 -2.13 -9.09
N LEU A 131 0.07 -2.42 -10.27
CA LEU A 131 -1.29 -2.90 -10.45
C LEU A 131 -1.45 -4.37 -10.06
N ILE A 132 -0.55 -5.24 -10.55
CA ILE A 132 -0.71 -6.69 -10.43
C ILE A 132 0.08 -7.30 -9.27
N GLY A 133 1.09 -6.60 -8.73
CA GLY A 133 2.02 -7.12 -7.73
C GLY A 133 1.44 -7.26 -6.32
N GLY A 134 0.30 -6.64 -6.04
CA GLY A 134 -0.37 -6.77 -4.75
C GLY A 134 -1.03 -8.14 -4.57
N SER A 135 -0.92 -8.75 -3.38
CA SER A 135 -1.67 -9.98 -3.07
C SER A 135 -3.18 -9.72 -3.07
N ALA A 136 -3.98 -10.77 -3.24
CA ALA A 136 -5.44 -10.67 -3.16
C ALA A 136 -5.92 -10.05 -1.83
N GLU A 137 -5.16 -10.30 -0.75
CA GLU A 137 -5.48 -9.79 0.59
C GLU A 137 -5.46 -8.27 0.71
N ILE A 138 -4.57 -7.57 -0.05
CA ILE A 138 -4.51 -6.10 -0.02
C ILE A 138 -5.46 -5.42 -1.01
N TRP A 139 -6.16 -6.21 -1.81
CA TRP A 139 -7.01 -5.70 -2.87
C TRP A 139 -8.34 -5.19 -2.32
N LEU A 140 -8.72 -3.97 -2.67
CA LEU A 140 -10.02 -3.36 -2.39
C LEU A 140 -10.47 -3.38 -0.93
N ASN A 141 -9.57 -3.11 0.01
CA ASN A 141 -9.93 -2.83 1.40
C ASN A 141 -9.09 -1.67 1.96
N THR A 142 -9.68 -0.90 2.85
CA THR A 142 -9.06 0.32 3.37
C THR A 142 -7.91 0.03 4.31
N VAL A 143 -7.98 -1.05 5.10
CA VAL A 143 -6.95 -1.42 6.08
C VAL A 143 -5.60 -1.66 5.41
N ASN A 144 -5.62 -2.31 4.27
CA ASN A 144 -4.40 -2.62 3.52
C ASN A 144 -3.98 -1.51 2.53
N SER A 145 -4.75 -0.42 2.41
CA SER A 145 -4.34 0.76 1.62
C SER A 145 -3.01 1.36 2.06
N GLN A 146 -2.59 1.14 3.32
CA GLN A 146 -1.30 1.55 3.84
C GLN A 146 -0.10 1.04 3.00
N PHE A 147 -0.23 -0.11 2.35
CA PHE A 147 0.83 -0.66 1.51
C PHE A 147 0.97 0.11 0.18
N TYR A 148 -0.14 0.53 -0.40
CA TYR A 148 -0.14 1.42 -1.56
C TYR A 148 0.36 2.81 -1.20
N PHE A 149 -0.02 3.34 -0.05
CA PHE A 149 0.50 4.61 0.46
C PHE A 149 2.02 4.57 0.69
N CYS A 150 2.56 3.46 1.20
CA CYS A 150 4.01 3.30 1.34
C CYS A 150 4.73 3.37 -0.01
N LEU A 151 4.23 2.67 -1.03
CA LEU A 151 4.80 2.74 -2.37
C LEU A 151 4.65 4.14 -2.99
N PHE A 152 3.49 4.80 -2.79
CA PHE A 152 3.34 6.19 -3.21
C PHE A 152 4.36 7.12 -2.56
N THR A 153 4.57 6.98 -1.25
CA THR A 153 5.61 7.74 -0.51
C THR A 153 7.00 7.53 -1.12
N ALA A 154 7.35 6.29 -1.44
CA ALA A 154 8.61 5.97 -2.10
C ALA A 154 8.72 6.61 -3.49
N LEU A 155 7.65 6.60 -4.29
CA LEU A 155 7.62 7.25 -5.60
C LEU A 155 7.80 8.76 -5.50
N VAL A 156 7.18 9.41 -4.50
CA VAL A 156 7.41 10.84 -4.21
C VAL A 156 8.87 11.09 -3.81
N PHE A 157 9.45 10.23 -2.95
CA PHE A 157 10.86 10.32 -2.56
C PHE A 157 11.81 10.26 -3.76
N LEU A 158 11.50 9.42 -4.75
CA LEU A 158 12.32 9.20 -5.94
C LEU A 158 12.03 10.19 -7.09
N SER A 159 11.02 11.04 -6.93
CA SER A 159 10.64 12.03 -7.93
C SER A 159 11.37 13.37 -7.77
N GLU A 160 11.25 14.23 -8.80
CA GLU A 160 11.86 15.54 -8.85
C GLU A 160 10.92 16.59 -8.20
N PRO A 161 11.27 17.18 -7.04
CA PRO A 161 10.37 18.07 -6.28
C PRO A 161 9.99 19.36 -7.00
N ILE A 162 10.85 19.83 -7.90
CA ILE A 162 10.65 21.08 -8.68
C ILE A 162 9.36 21.01 -9.52
N GLU A 163 8.94 19.80 -9.92
CA GLU A 163 7.76 19.56 -10.74
C GLU A 163 6.42 19.57 -9.95
N PHE A 164 6.47 19.75 -8.63
CA PHE A 164 5.28 19.70 -7.77
C PHE A 164 4.51 21.03 -7.76
N ASN A 165 3.81 21.36 -8.83
CA ASN A 165 3.07 22.62 -8.99
C ASN A 165 1.57 22.39 -9.22
N GLY A 166 0.75 23.37 -8.82
CA GLY A 166 -0.69 23.39 -9.06
C GLY A 166 -1.39 22.11 -8.54
N TRP A 167 -2.24 21.50 -9.36
CA TRP A 167 -3.00 20.31 -9.01
C TRP A 167 -2.13 19.11 -8.61
N LYS A 168 -0.90 18.99 -9.15
CA LYS A 168 0.04 17.93 -8.76
C LYS A 168 0.43 18.04 -7.29
N TRP A 169 0.62 19.27 -6.82
CA TRP A 169 0.93 19.50 -5.40
C TRP A 169 -0.25 19.12 -4.51
N ILE A 170 -1.48 19.48 -4.88
CA ILE A 170 -2.70 19.09 -4.16
C ILE A 170 -2.83 17.57 -4.10
N TYR A 171 -2.61 16.89 -5.23
CA TYR A 171 -2.60 15.43 -5.31
C TYR A 171 -1.54 14.81 -4.38
N ILE A 172 -0.30 15.31 -4.42
CA ILE A 172 0.78 14.81 -3.57
C ILE A 172 0.45 15.04 -2.10
N LEU A 173 -0.05 16.21 -1.73
CA LEU A 173 -0.43 16.51 -0.34
C LEU A 173 -1.54 15.58 0.14
N PHE A 174 -2.60 15.42 -0.62
CA PHE A 174 -3.69 14.52 -0.28
C PHE A 174 -3.18 13.10 -0.01
N MET A 175 -2.40 12.55 -0.93
CA MET A 175 -1.86 11.21 -0.81
C MET A 175 -0.84 11.10 0.33
N MET A 176 0.06 12.08 0.50
CA MET A 176 1.09 12.04 1.54
C MET A 176 0.53 12.21 2.95
N VAL A 177 -0.47 13.08 3.16
CA VAL A 177 -1.15 13.19 4.45
C VAL A 177 -1.78 11.85 4.83
N ASN A 178 -2.52 11.25 3.89
CA ASN A 178 -3.08 9.92 4.13
C ASN A 178 -1.99 8.87 4.37
N ALA A 179 -0.91 8.89 3.58
CA ALA A 179 0.17 7.92 3.66
C ALA A 179 0.86 7.92 5.04
N VAL A 180 1.24 9.09 5.55
CA VAL A 180 1.99 9.19 6.82
C VAL A 180 1.12 9.01 8.04
N MET A 181 -0.19 9.27 7.90
CA MET A 181 -1.18 9.12 8.97
C MET A 181 -1.91 7.77 8.94
N THR A 182 -1.58 6.87 7.99
CA THR A 182 -2.25 5.57 7.83
C THR A 182 -1.23 4.44 7.89
N GLY A 183 -1.01 3.93 9.10
CA GLY A 183 -0.06 2.86 9.35
C GLY A 183 1.41 3.31 9.38
N ILE A 184 2.25 2.42 9.87
CA ILE A 184 3.67 2.70 10.12
C ILE A 184 4.53 2.62 8.83
N THR A 185 4.04 1.96 7.79
CA THR A 185 4.85 1.61 6.61
C THR A 185 5.39 2.82 5.86
N SER A 186 4.58 3.87 5.68
CA SER A 186 5.00 5.13 5.06
C SER A 186 5.90 5.95 5.98
N ALA A 187 5.58 6.01 7.27
CA ALA A 187 6.36 6.72 8.27
C ALA A 187 7.78 6.14 8.41
N ALA A 188 7.94 4.82 8.21
CA ALA A 188 9.24 4.16 8.21
C ALA A 188 10.19 4.66 7.11
N LEU A 189 9.68 5.33 6.07
CA LEU A 189 10.49 5.96 5.05
C LEU A 189 11.02 7.36 5.44
N ALA A 190 10.62 7.91 6.60
CA ALA A 190 11.06 9.23 7.03
C ALA A 190 12.60 9.40 7.06
N PRO A 191 13.41 8.43 7.56
CA PRO A 191 14.87 8.56 7.55
C PRO A 191 15.44 8.80 6.15
N PHE A 192 14.83 8.22 5.10
CA PHE A 192 15.30 8.37 3.71
C PHE A 192 15.01 9.75 3.15
N PHE A 193 13.83 10.28 3.42
CA PHE A 193 13.49 11.66 3.04
C PHE A 193 14.38 12.66 3.77
N ILE A 194 14.65 12.45 5.05
CA ILE A 194 15.58 13.26 5.84
C ILE A 194 16.99 13.19 5.23
N TYR A 195 17.48 11.98 4.95
CA TYR A 195 18.80 11.81 4.33
C TYR A 195 18.90 12.51 2.97
N LYS A 196 17.90 12.31 2.09
CA LYS A 196 17.84 13.00 0.79
C LYS A 196 17.83 14.52 0.96
N TYR A 197 17.01 15.02 1.88
CA TYR A 197 16.90 16.44 2.19
C TYR A 197 18.23 17.01 2.70
N LEU A 198 18.93 16.32 3.58
CA LEU A 198 20.23 16.77 4.10
C LEU A 198 21.30 16.82 3.01
N LYS A 199 21.25 15.90 2.04
CA LYS A 199 22.16 15.84 0.89
C LYS A 199 21.82 16.80 -0.24
N SER A 200 20.60 17.31 -0.30
CA SER A 200 20.18 18.26 -1.34
C SER A 200 20.88 19.61 -1.15
N SER A 201 21.49 20.09 -2.21
CA SER A 201 22.09 21.43 -2.26
C SER A 201 21.04 22.54 -2.40
N THR A 202 19.88 22.20 -2.97
CA THR A 202 18.75 23.11 -3.20
C THR A 202 17.55 22.63 -2.42
N LYS A 203 17.20 23.33 -1.33
CA LYS A 203 16.09 22.99 -0.46
C LYS A 203 14.85 23.79 -0.85
N SER A 204 13.85 23.14 -1.41
CA SER A 204 12.58 23.81 -1.70
C SER A 204 11.65 23.81 -0.47
N SER A 205 10.77 24.81 -0.38
CA SER A 205 9.76 24.87 0.69
C SER A 205 8.84 23.63 0.70
N LYS A 206 8.62 23.03 -0.47
CA LYS A 206 7.80 21.81 -0.61
C LYS A 206 8.51 20.57 -0.07
N GLU A 207 9.83 20.45 -0.29
CA GLU A 207 10.62 19.37 0.33
C GLU A 207 10.66 19.51 1.84
N ASN A 208 10.86 20.75 2.35
CA ASN A 208 10.81 21.04 3.78
C ASN A 208 9.48 20.57 4.37
N PHE A 209 8.38 20.91 3.70
CA PHE A 209 7.04 20.51 4.15
C PHE A 209 6.86 18.98 4.13
N LEU A 210 7.29 18.30 3.07
CA LEU A 210 7.17 16.82 2.99
C LEU A 210 7.99 16.12 4.05
N VAL A 211 9.20 16.60 4.35
CA VAL A 211 10.05 16.08 5.42
C VAL A 211 9.39 16.32 6.78
N ALA A 212 8.90 17.52 7.02
CA ALA A 212 8.19 17.84 8.27
C ALA A 212 6.93 16.99 8.45
N LEU A 213 6.15 16.78 7.39
CA LEU A 213 4.97 15.92 7.39
C LEU A 213 5.32 14.46 7.70
N LEU A 214 6.41 13.93 7.15
CA LEU A 214 6.89 12.58 7.44
C LEU A 214 7.33 12.43 8.90
N ILE A 215 8.08 13.41 9.43
CA ILE A 215 8.50 13.40 10.83
C ILE A 215 7.27 13.45 11.75
N PHE A 216 6.32 14.35 11.46
CA PHE A 216 5.07 14.43 12.21
C PHE A 216 4.31 13.09 12.19
N GLY A 217 4.12 12.49 11.01
CA GLY A 217 3.48 11.19 10.89
C GLY A 217 4.22 10.09 11.67
N ALA A 218 5.55 10.05 11.61
CA ALA A 218 6.35 9.10 12.39
C ALA A 218 6.14 9.29 13.90
N CYS A 219 6.10 10.53 14.40
CA CYS A 219 5.81 10.82 15.80
C CYS A 219 4.40 10.34 16.19
N VAL A 220 3.38 10.57 15.36
CA VAL A 220 2.01 10.08 15.59
C VAL A 220 1.97 8.56 15.66
N GLN A 221 2.66 7.86 14.75
CA GLN A 221 2.69 6.39 14.76
C GLN A 221 3.41 5.83 15.99
N ILE A 222 4.55 6.43 16.38
CA ILE A 222 5.28 6.04 17.60
C ILE A 222 4.42 6.29 18.84
N TYR A 223 3.77 7.44 18.93
CA TYR A 223 2.86 7.75 20.03
C TYR A 223 1.73 6.72 20.12
N SER A 224 1.09 6.40 18.98
CA SER A 224 0.01 5.42 18.94
C SER A 224 0.46 4.02 19.39
N LEU A 225 1.67 3.61 18.99
CA LEU A 225 2.26 2.34 19.40
C LEU A 225 2.48 2.30 20.92
N ILE A 226 3.05 3.36 21.49
CA ILE A 226 3.30 3.47 22.94
C ILE A 226 1.97 3.51 23.71
N TYR A 227 1.03 4.34 23.27
CA TYR A 227 -0.29 4.48 23.87
C TYR A 227 -1.03 3.14 23.95
N LEU A 228 -1.09 2.39 22.85
CA LEU A 228 -1.78 1.10 22.79
C LEU A 228 -1.05 0.01 23.58
N LYS A 229 0.27 0.04 23.63
CA LYS A 229 1.03 -0.90 24.47
C LYS A 229 0.72 -0.71 25.96
N ILE A 230 0.54 0.53 26.39
CA ILE A 230 0.22 0.85 27.80
C ILE A 230 -1.25 0.56 28.13
N SER A 231 -2.17 0.87 27.20
CA SER A 231 -3.62 0.84 27.45
C SER A 231 -4.30 -0.51 27.21
N SER A 232 -3.71 -1.40 26.41
CA SER A 232 -4.40 -2.60 25.93
C SER A 232 -3.57 -3.88 25.88
N ASP A 233 -2.35 -3.89 26.41
CA ASP A 233 -1.40 -5.03 26.35
C ASP A 233 -1.17 -5.60 24.93
N ILE A 234 -1.64 -4.92 23.88
CA ILE A 234 -1.42 -5.34 22.50
C ILE A 234 0.00 -4.96 22.10
N SER A 235 0.94 -5.86 22.33
CA SER A 235 2.31 -5.74 21.83
C SER A 235 2.41 -6.32 20.43
N ARG A 236 2.29 -5.48 19.40
CA ARG A 236 2.60 -5.88 18.02
C ARG A 236 4.09 -5.80 17.68
N PHE A 237 4.89 -5.17 18.54
CA PHE A 237 6.34 -5.04 18.37
C PHE A 237 7.05 -5.91 19.39
N ASP A 238 7.48 -7.09 18.99
CA ASP A 238 8.22 -8.00 19.85
C ASP A 238 9.66 -8.17 19.34
N ILE A 239 10.62 -7.62 20.09
CA ILE A 239 12.04 -7.75 19.78
C ILE A 239 12.53 -9.21 19.88
N SER A 240 11.82 -10.06 20.65
CA SER A 240 12.14 -11.48 20.71
C SER A 240 12.01 -12.20 19.36
N ASN A 241 11.19 -11.67 18.46
CA ASN A 241 11.10 -12.16 17.08
C ASN A 241 12.43 -12.08 16.32
N ILE A 242 13.39 -11.28 16.76
CA ILE A 242 14.70 -11.15 16.12
C ILE A 242 15.42 -12.51 15.98
N VAL A 243 15.19 -13.45 16.88
CA VAL A 243 15.79 -14.80 16.82
C VAL A 243 15.30 -15.57 15.58
N ASN A 244 14.07 -15.33 15.14
CA ASN A 244 13.47 -15.94 13.96
C ASN A 244 13.65 -15.10 12.68
N PHE A 245 14.42 -14.01 12.78
CA PHE A 245 14.64 -13.03 11.73
C PHE A 245 15.00 -13.63 10.36
N PRO A 246 15.92 -14.60 10.21
CA PRO A 246 16.30 -15.10 8.88
C PRO A 246 15.10 -15.66 8.10
N ASN A 247 14.22 -16.40 8.75
CA ASN A 247 13.06 -17.02 8.11
C ASN A 247 11.94 -16.02 7.81
N GLY A 248 11.65 -15.11 8.74
CA GLY A 248 10.61 -14.10 8.56
C GLY A 248 11.02 -12.99 7.59
N PHE A 249 12.27 -12.58 7.64
CA PHE A 249 12.85 -11.60 6.73
C PHE A 249 12.74 -12.05 5.27
N TYR A 250 13.11 -13.31 5.01
CA TYR A 250 12.95 -13.94 3.73
C TYR A 250 11.52 -13.86 3.20
N ARG A 251 10.54 -14.26 4.00
CA ARG A 251 9.10 -14.21 3.62
C ARG A 251 8.62 -12.81 3.31
N ASN A 252 9.12 -11.81 4.02
CA ASN A 252 8.69 -10.41 3.88
C ASN A 252 9.39 -9.67 2.73
N ILE A 253 10.60 -10.04 2.33
CA ILE A 253 11.24 -9.45 1.13
C ILE A 253 10.74 -10.13 -0.14
N VAL A 254 10.62 -11.43 -0.10
CA VAL A 254 10.50 -12.24 -1.31
C VAL A 254 9.12 -12.87 -1.46
N GLY A 255 8.21 -12.59 -0.54
CA GLY A 255 6.86 -13.16 -0.54
C GLY A 255 6.06 -12.95 -1.83
N ILE A 256 6.50 -12.09 -2.75
CA ILE A 256 5.96 -12.01 -4.12
C ILE A 256 6.37 -13.20 -4.98
N LEU A 257 7.48 -13.85 -4.69
CA LEU A 257 7.98 -14.92 -5.53
C LEU A 257 7.37 -16.25 -5.07
N ILE A 258 6.36 -16.72 -5.78
CA ILE A 258 5.68 -17.99 -5.55
C ILE A 258 6.50 -19.13 -6.16
N PHE A 259 7.79 -19.19 -5.90
CA PHE A 259 8.55 -20.35 -6.32
C PHE A 259 8.78 -21.28 -5.12
N PRO A 260 8.60 -22.60 -5.29
CA PRO A 260 8.91 -23.60 -4.28
C PRO A 260 10.42 -23.78 -4.13
N GLY A 261 11.12 -22.74 -3.79
CA GLY A 261 12.56 -22.83 -3.67
C GLY A 261 13.13 -21.71 -2.83
N TRP A 262 13.28 -21.93 -1.51
CA TRP A 262 13.97 -21.02 -0.61
C TRP A 262 15.36 -20.60 -1.13
N VAL A 263 16.01 -21.42 -2.00
CA VAL A 263 17.29 -21.15 -2.62
C VAL A 263 17.25 -19.94 -3.56
N ILE A 264 16.26 -19.88 -4.47
CA ILE A 264 16.12 -18.76 -5.42
C ILE A 264 15.90 -17.46 -4.67
N HIS A 265 15.19 -17.51 -3.61
CA HIS A 265 14.86 -16.38 -2.78
C HIS A 265 16.05 -15.89 -1.95
N ALA A 266 16.83 -16.81 -1.38
CA ALA A 266 18.06 -16.47 -0.68
C ALA A 266 19.06 -15.83 -1.66
N ILE A 267 19.15 -16.33 -2.88
CA ILE A 267 19.98 -15.75 -3.95
C ILE A 267 19.52 -14.32 -4.24
N LEU A 268 18.22 -14.05 -4.36
CA LEU A 268 17.70 -12.70 -4.62
C LEU A 268 18.03 -11.72 -3.50
N VAL A 269 17.87 -12.15 -2.24
CA VAL A 269 18.21 -11.31 -1.07
C VAL A 269 19.72 -11.05 -1.00
N LEU A 270 20.55 -12.04 -1.32
CA LEU A 270 22.00 -11.90 -1.34
C LEU A 270 22.51 -11.09 -2.54
N LEU A 271 21.81 -11.11 -3.66
CA LEU A 271 22.24 -10.36 -4.84
C LEU A 271 22.12 -8.84 -4.66
N ILE A 272 21.18 -8.36 -3.87
CA ILE A 272 21.11 -6.92 -3.56
C ILE A 272 22.39 -6.40 -2.93
N PRO A 273 22.95 -7.01 -1.87
CA PRO A 273 24.28 -6.68 -1.36
C PRO A 273 25.40 -6.82 -2.40
N ILE A 274 25.37 -7.87 -3.24
CA ILE A 274 26.36 -8.08 -4.30
C ILE A 274 26.32 -6.94 -5.33
N PHE A 275 25.12 -6.50 -5.72
CA PHE A 275 24.97 -5.30 -6.56
C PHE A 275 25.55 -4.05 -5.88
N LEU A 276 25.44 -3.95 -4.55
CA LEU A 276 26.06 -2.84 -3.79
C LEU A 276 27.58 -2.86 -3.80
N LEU A 277 28.20 -4.02 -3.94
CA LEU A 277 29.67 -4.12 -4.06
C LEU A 277 30.15 -3.57 -5.40
N ASN A 278 29.27 -3.49 -6.40
CA ASN A 278 29.59 -2.88 -7.68
C ASN A 278 29.67 -1.34 -7.54
N LYS A 279 30.85 -0.75 -7.85
CA LYS A 279 31.09 0.69 -7.77
C LYS A 279 30.12 1.51 -8.62
N GLU A 280 29.74 1.02 -9.77
CA GLU A 280 28.82 1.69 -10.70
C GLU A 280 27.40 1.75 -10.13
N VAL A 281 26.95 0.67 -9.49
CA VAL A 281 25.65 0.63 -8.80
C VAL A 281 25.63 1.57 -7.59
N ARG A 282 26.74 1.63 -6.83
CA ARG A 282 26.85 2.56 -5.69
C ARG A 282 26.89 4.03 -6.12
N ALA A 283 27.40 4.31 -7.30
CA ALA A 283 27.42 5.67 -7.86
C ALA A 283 26.04 6.18 -8.29
N VAL A 284 25.04 5.30 -8.36
CA VAL A 284 23.67 5.71 -8.68
C VAL A 284 23.08 6.49 -7.52
N GLU A 285 22.58 7.67 -7.82
CA GLU A 285 21.88 8.50 -6.84
C GLU A 285 20.74 7.71 -6.18
N ASN A 286 20.65 7.77 -4.86
CA ASN A 286 19.65 7.08 -4.04
C ASN A 286 19.65 5.53 -4.08
N SER A 287 20.65 4.87 -4.66
CA SER A 287 20.71 3.39 -4.65
C SER A 287 20.85 2.83 -3.24
N LEU A 288 21.78 3.36 -2.45
CA LEU A 288 21.98 2.92 -1.06
C LEU A 288 20.77 3.19 -0.17
N PRO A 289 20.18 4.42 -0.12
CA PRO A 289 18.96 4.67 0.60
C PRO A 289 17.82 3.73 0.21
N LEU A 290 17.64 3.48 -1.09
CA LEU A 290 16.57 2.60 -1.58
C LEU A 290 16.76 1.15 -1.11
N ILE A 291 17.98 0.63 -1.12
CA ILE A 291 18.27 -0.70 -0.60
C ILE A 291 18.02 -0.76 0.92
N ILE A 292 18.47 0.23 1.68
CA ILE A 292 18.17 0.30 3.11
C ILE A 292 16.65 0.33 3.32
N ALA A 293 15.89 1.08 2.50
CA ALA A 293 14.42 1.11 2.57
C ALA A 293 13.78 -0.26 2.34
N ILE A 294 14.29 -1.05 1.38
CA ILE A 294 13.85 -2.42 1.13
C ILE A 294 14.01 -3.27 2.39
N TYR A 295 15.22 -3.26 2.98
CA TYR A 295 15.50 -4.06 4.17
C TYR A 295 14.73 -3.59 5.40
N LEU A 296 14.59 -2.28 5.62
CA LEU A 296 13.82 -1.76 6.75
C LEU A 296 12.33 -2.03 6.62
N SER A 297 11.75 -1.90 5.42
CA SER A 297 10.32 -2.23 5.24
C SER A 297 10.04 -3.71 5.55
N ALA A 298 10.95 -4.60 5.18
CA ALA A 298 10.87 -6.02 5.51
C ALA A 298 11.10 -6.29 7.00
N LEU A 299 12.06 -5.60 7.61
CA LEU A 299 12.34 -5.71 9.05
C LEU A 299 11.16 -5.24 9.90
N PHE A 300 10.56 -4.10 9.57
CA PHE A 300 9.38 -3.60 10.29
C PHE A 300 8.19 -4.54 10.18
N ALA A 301 7.95 -5.09 8.98
CA ALA A 301 6.91 -6.09 8.79
C ALA A 301 7.16 -7.33 9.66
N PHE A 302 8.41 -7.79 9.73
CA PHE A 302 8.80 -8.94 10.53
C PHE A 302 8.66 -8.69 12.03
N LEU A 303 9.17 -7.57 12.53
CA LEU A 303 9.08 -7.21 13.95
C LEU A 303 7.62 -6.98 14.40
N SER A 304 6.74 -6.52 13.49
CA SER A 304 5.33 -6.30 13.79
C SER A 304 4.51 -7.58 13.89
N LEU A 305 4.85 -8.64 13.16
CA LEU A 305 3.98 -9.80 12.95
C LEU A 305 4.67 -11.14 13.15
N GLY A 306 5.98 -11.14 13.35
CA GLY A 306 6.76 -12.36 13.45
C GLY A 306 6.68 -13.18 12.17
N MET A 307 6.68 -14.51 12.32
CA MET A 307 6.60 -15.47 11.20
C MET A 307 5.22 -15.51 10.53
N HIS A 308 4.20 -14.97 11.16
CA HIS A 308 2.81 -14.99 10.69
C HIS A 308 2.46 -13.83 9.76
N GLY A 309 3.44 -12.94 9.46
CA GLY A 309 3.27 -11.88 8.46
C GLY A 309 2.83 -12.46 7.13
N GLY A 310 1.57 -12.23 6.75
CA GLY A 310 1.01 -12.67 5.49
C GLY A 310 1.73 -12.03 4.30
N ARG A 311 1.47 -12.55 3.10
CA ARG A 311 2.08 -12.09 1.83
C ARG A 311 1.88 -10.58 1.56
N ARG A 312 0.89 -9.95 2.19
CA ARG A 312 0.59 -8.50 2.09
C ARG A 312 1.77 -7.61 2.48
N TYR A 313 2.54 -8.03 3.48
CA TYR A 313 3.66 -7.23 4.00
C TYR A 313 4.90 -7.22 3.09
N SER A 314 4.98 -8.15 2.16
CA SER A 314 6.07 -8.16 1.17
C SER A 314 5.85 -7.16 0.02
N TYR A 315 4.65 -6.62 -0.15
CA TYR A 315 4.35 -5.75 -1.28
C TYR A 315 5.17 -4.45 -1.30
N PRO A 316 5.35 -3.70 -0.19
CA PRO A 316 6.23 -2.55 -0.18
C PRO A 316 7.68 -2.87 -0.53
N SER A 317 8.28 -3.87 0.12
CA SER A 317 9.68 -4.24 -0.13
C SER A 317 9.91 -4.73 -1.56
N SER A 318 8.98 -5.49 -2.10
CA SER A 318 9.03 -5.94 -3.49
C SER A 318 8.87 -4.81 -4.48
N GLY A 319 7.98 -3.85 -4.19
CA GLY A 319 7.83 -2.64 -5.01
C GLY A 319 9.08 -1.79 -5.04
N LEU A 320 9.71 -1.58 -3.88
CA LEU A 320 10.99 -0.90 -3.78
C LEU A 320 12.11 -1.63 -4.54
N THR A 321 12.15 -2.97 -4.44
CA THR A 321 13.09 -3.81 -5.19
C THR A 321 12.87 -3.68 -6.69
N PHE A 322 11.63 -3.69 -7.13
CA PHE A 322 11.29 -3.51 -8.54
C PHE A 322 11.74 -2.15 -9.08
N ILE A 323 11.51 -1.07 -8.35
CA ILE A 323 11.97 0.28 -8.69
C ILE A 323 13.50 0.33 -8.75
N PHE A 324 14.18 -0.32 -7.79
CA PHE A 324 15.63 -0.40 -7.79
C PHE A 324 16.18 -1.10 -9.05
N LEU A 325 15.61 -2.24 -9.43
CA LEU A 325 16.02 -2.98 -10.63
C LEU A 325 15.73 -2.19 -11.91
N LEU A 326 14.59 -1.49 -12.00
CA LEU A 326 14.30 -0.59 -13.13
C LEU A 326 15.36 0.51 -13.27
N ASN A 327 15.86 1.01 -12.14
CA ASN A 327 16.92 2.01 -12.17
C ASN A 327 18.23 1.44 -12.70
N LEU A 328 18.59 0.20 -12.35
CA LEU A 328 19.81 -0.45 -12.84
C LEU A 328 19.83 -0.59 -14.36
N LEU A 329 18.67 -0.78 -15.00
CA LEU A 329 18.56 -0.82 -16.46
C LEU A 329 18.91 0.51 -17.14
N SER A 330 18.92 1.62 -16.39
CA SER A 330 19.26 2.95 -16.91
C SER A 330 20.75 3.21 -16.99
N LEU A 331 21.56 2.36 -16.37
CA LEU A 331 23.00 2.55 -16.24
C LEU A 331 23.72 2.14 -17.52
N LYS A 332 24.28 3.11 -18.24
CA LYS A 332 24.99 2.87 -19.51
C LYS A 332 26.34 2.14 -19.34
N LYS A 333 26.92 2.15 -18.13
CA LYS A 333 28.27 1.65 -17.87
C LYS A 333 28.30 0.31 -17.12
N VAL A 334 27.15 -0.30 -16.86
CA VAL A 334 27.08 -1.60 -16.17
C VAL A 334 27.43 -2.72 -17.13
N ASN A 335 28.19 -3.71 -16.67
CA ASN A 335 28.60 -4.83 -17.50
C ASN A 335 27.39 -5.65 -17.97
N THR A 336 27.56 -6.35 -19.09
CA THR A 336 26.49 -7.16 -19.73
C THR A 336 25.87 -8.17 -18.78
N PHE A 337 26.67 -8.78 -17.90
CA PHE A 337 26.18 -9.74 -16.90
C PHE A 337 25.20 -9.10 -15.92
N THR A 338 25.51 -7.92 -15.40
CA THR A 338 24.61 -7.18 -14.49
C THR A 338 23.32 -6.78 -15.20
N HIS A 339 23.39 -6.33 -16.47
CA HIS A 339 22.19 -6.03 -17.26
C HIS A 339 21.33 -7.28 -17.46
N LEU A 340 21.91 -8.38 -17.90
CA LEU A 340 21.18 -9.63 -18.12
C LEU A 340 20.54 -10.14 -16.82
N SER A 341 21.29 -10.14 -15.73
CA SER A 341 20.77 -10.52 -14.41
C SER A 341 19.61 -9.64 -14.00
N THR A 342 19.72 -8.31 -14.18
CA THR A 342 18.64 -7.36 -13.86
C THR A 342 17.36 -7.66 -14.68
N TYR A 343 17.47 -7.94 -15.99
CA TYR A 343 16.33 -8.33 -16.80
C TYR A 343 15.68 -9.63 -16.32
N ILE A 344 16.49 -10.64 -16.02
CA ILE A 344 15.99 -11.92 -15.50
C ILE A 344 15.22 -11.70 -14.20
N PHE A 345 15.75 -10.91 -13.28
CA PHE A 345 15.07 -10.63 -12.01
C PHE A 345 13.77 -9.83 -12.20
N LEU A 346 13.75 -8.83 -13.07
CA LEU A 346 12.52 -8.13 -13.38
C LEU A 346 11.46 -9.05 -13.97
N LEU A 347 11.84 -9.95 -14.86
CA LEU A 347 10.91 -10.95 -15.43
C LEU A 347 10.39 -11.90 -14.36
N ILE A 348 11.23 -12.37 -13.45
CA ILE A 348 10.84 -13.26 -12.34
C ILE A 348 9.83 -12.53 -11.42
N ILE A 349 10.11 -11.26 -11.07
CA ILE A 349 9.22 -10.47 -10.21
C ILE A 349 7.89 -10.20 -10.92
N LEU A 350 7.90 -9.86 -12.22
CA LEU A 350 6.68 -9.66 -13.00
C LEU A 350 5.87 -10.94 -13.16
N TYR A 351 6.54 -12.08 -13.35
CA TYR A 351 5.87 -13.38 -13.40
C TYR A 351 5.20 -13.71 -12.05
N GLY A 352 5.92 -13.53 -10.94
CA GLY A 352 5.35 -13.70 -9.60
C GLY A 352 4.17 -12.74 -9.33
N ALA A 353 4.26 -11.50 -9.81
CA ALA A 353 3.17 -10.53 -9.74
C ALA A 353 1.96 -10.97 -10.59
N ALA A 354 2.18 -11.50 -11.79
CA ALA A 354 1.11 -12.02 -12.63
C ALA A 354 0.41 -13.23 -12.00
N LEU A 355 1.15 -14.15 -11.38
CA LEU A 355 0.54 -15.27 -10.64
C LEU A 355 -0.35 -14.77 -9.50
N ARG A 356 0.07 -13.71 -8.80
CA ARG A 356 -0.75 -13.10 -7.73
C ARG A 356 -1.97 -12.36 -8.24
N TYR A 357 -1.90 -11.82 -9.42
CA TYR A 357 -3.08 -11.21 -10.04
C TYR A 357 -4.21 -12.23 -10.21
N PHE A 358 -3.86 -13.47 -10.56
CA PHE A 358 -4.80 -14.57 -10.71
C PHE A 358 -5.07 -15.34 -9.40
N GLU A 359 -4.35 -15.00 -8.32
CA GLU A 359 -4.64 -15.57 -7.00
C GLU A 359 -6.00 -15.05 -6.55
N THR A 360 -7.00 -15.91 -6.61
CA THR A 360 -8.29 -15.65 -5.98
C THR A 360 -8.10 -15.67 -4.46
N LYS A 361 -8.86 -14.87 -3.75
CA LYS A 361 -8.96 -15.05 -2.30
C LYS A 361 -9.60 -16.42 -2.10
N ASP A 362 -8.86 -17.41 -1.59
CA ASP A 362 -9.37 -18.76 -1.23
C ASP A 362 -10.54 -18.72 -0.23
N VAL A 363 -11.00 -17.56 0.04
CA VAL A 363 -12.02 -17.19 0.97
C VAL A 363 -13.32 -16.89 0.23
N TYR A 364 -13.39 -17.18 -1.07
CA TYR A 364 -14.62 -17.08 -1.83
C TYR A 364 -15.46 -18.32 -1.56
N ASP A 365 -16.38 -18.16 -0.64
CA ASP A 365 -17.57 -18.98 -0.66
C ASP A 365 -18.30 -18.67 -1.98
N PRO A 366 -18.46 -19.64 -2.90
CA PRO A 366 -19.26 -19.44 -4.12
C PRO A 366 -20.71 -19.07 -3.83
N GLU A 367 -21.21 -19.34 -2.62
CA GLU A 367 -22.50 -18.86 -2.12
C GLU A 367 -22.45 -17.44 -1.58
N TRP A 368 -21.51 -16.65 -2.03
CA TRP A 368 -21.27 -15.29 -1.56
C TRP A 368 -22.55 -14.47 -1.50
N LYS A 369 -23.08 -14.33 -0.31
CA LYS A 369 -24.33 -13.61 -0.09
C LYS A 369 -24.04 -12.11 -0.19
N LYS A 370 -24.83 -11.45 -1.00
CA LYS A 370 -24.87 -10.00 -1.05
C LYS A 370 -24.98 -9.48 0.39
N PHE A 371 -24.12 -8.51 0.75
CA PHE A 371 -24.20 -7.87 2.06
C PHE A 371 -25.59 -7.24 2.23
N THR A 372 -26.44 -7.85 3.03
CA THR A 372 -27.84 -7.46 3.22
C THR A 372 -28.22 -7.57 4.69
N LEU A 373 -29.32 -6.95 5.08
CA LEU A 373 -29.88 -7.07 6.42
C LEU A 373 -30.22 -8.52 6.79
N SER A 374 -30.41 -9.43 5.82
CA SER A 374 -30.65 -10.85 6.06
C SER A 374 -29.45 -11.59 6.67
N ASN A 375 -28.24 -11.00 6.61
CA ASN A 375 -27.04 -11.54 7.22
C ASN A 375 -26.90 -11.16 8.70
N ILE A 376 -27.88 -10.43 9.25
CA ILE A 376 -27.89 -10.03 10.65
C ILE A 376 -28.60 -11.14 11.45
N SER A 377 -27.90 -11.72 12.42
CA SER A 377 -28.44 -12.65 13.39
C SER A 377 -28.73 -11.96 14.72
N GLU A 378 -29.82 -12.35 15.37
CA GLU A 378 -30.15 -11.86 16.71
C GLU A 378 -29.38 -12.65 17.77
N LEU A 379 -28.75 -11.91 18.69
CA LEU A 379 -28.09 -12.43 19.88
C LEU A 379 -28.96 -12.16 21.13
N PRO A 380 -28.72 -12.86 22.24
CA PRO A 380 -29.29 -12.46 23.54
C PRO A 380 -29.06 -10.98 23.87
N GLU A 381 -29.88 -10.42 24.75
CA GLU A 381 -29.79 -9.01 25.20
C GLU A 381 -30.07 -7.95 24.11
N ASN A 382 -30.93 -8.25 23.12
CA ASN A 382 -31.25 -7.30 22.04
C ASN A 382 -30.02 -6.87 21.20
N LYS A 383 -28.97 -7.67 21.20
CA LYS A 383 -27.81 -7.47 20.35
C LYS A 383 -28.02 -8.12 18.99
N LEU A 384 -27.41 -7.53 18.00
CA LEU A 384 -27.39 -7.98 16.61
C LEU A 384 -25.95 -8.29 16.24
N MET A 385 -25.76 -9.35 15.46
CA MET A 385 -24.46 -9.74 14.95
C MET A 385 -24.49 -9.74 13.42
N LEU A 386 -23.51 -9.07 12.83
CA LEU A 386 -23.27 -9.07 11.39
C LEU A 386 -21.90 -9.68 11.13
N GLU A 387 -21.90 -10.84 10.51
CA GLU A 387 -20.65 -11.48 10.10
C GLU A 387 -19.96 -10.66 9.01
N VAL A 388 -18.66 -10.47 9.18
CA VAL A 388 -17.80 -9.79 8.21
C VAL A 388 -16.78 -10.77 7.64
N PHE A 389 -16.25 -10.46 6.50
CA PHE A 389 -15.38 -11.33 5.73
C PHE A 389 -13.88 -11.00 5.95
N PRO A 390 -12.97 -11.97 5.88
CA PRO A 390 -13.17 -13.43 5.74
C PRO A 390 -13.52 -14.10 7.06
N GLN A 391 -14.34 -15.15 7.00
CA GLN A 391 -14.50 -16.05 8.12
C GLN A 391 -13.38 -17.12 8.08
N TRP A 392 -12.56 -17.15 9.11
CA TRP A 392 -11.51 -18.16 9.26
C TRP A 392 -12.01 -19.25 10.21
N PRO A 393 -11.59 -20.50 10.07
CA PRO A 393 -12.11 -21.62 10.87
C PRO A 393 -12.08 -21.42 12.38
N ASN A 394 -11.32 -20.47 12.90
CA ASN A 394 -11.17 -20.21 14.34
C ASN A 394 -11.39 -18.73 14.72
N THR A 395 -11.92 -17.92 13.84
CA THR A 395 -12.17 -16.49 14.10
C THR A 395 -13.56 -16.10 13.65
N ASN A 396 -14.43 -15.81 14.60
CA ASN A 396 -15.75 -15.24 14.32
C ASN A 396 -15.60 -13.72 14.13
N TRP A 397 -15.23 -13.31 12.95
CA TRP A 397 -15.20 -11.89 12.61
C TRP A 397 -16.63 -11.37 12.47
N ALA A 398 -17.07 -10.55 13.41
CA ALA A 398 -18.43 -10.02 13.41
C ALA A 398 -18.47 -8.61 14.00
N ILE A 399 -19.41 -7.81 13.51
CA ILE A 399 -19.79 -6.54 14.12
C ILE A 399 -20.96 -6.84 15.07
N ILE A 400 -20.83 -6.47 16.33
CA ILE A 400 -21.89 -6.60 17.32
C ILE A 400 -22.41 -5.20 17.64
N PHE A 401 -23.71 -5.00 17.52
CA PHE A 401 -24.36 -3.71 17.71
C PHE A 401 -25.78 -3.89 18.29
N SER A 402 -26.36 -2.82 18.82
CA SER A 402 -27.72 -2.82 19.34
C SER A 402 -28.75 -2.60 18.22
N LYS A 403 -30.04 -2.91 18.52
CA LYS A 403 -31.14 -2.53 17.60
C LYS A 403 -31.23 -1.01 17.42
N GLU A 404 -30.91 -0.23 18.44
CA GLU A 404 -30.87 1.23 18.38
C GLU A 404 -29.78 1.72 17.40
N ASP A 405 -28.60 1.09 17.40
CA ASP A 405 -27.55 1.39 16.43
C ASP A 405 -27.97 1.06 15.00
N LEU A 406 -28.71 -0.04 14.81
CA LEU A 406 -29.25 -0.38 13.50
C LEU A 406 -30.19 0.69 13.00
N ASP A 407 -31.12 1.15 13.83
CA ASP A 407 -32.09 2.20 13.43
C ASP A 407 -31.40 3.53 13.15
N LYS A 408 -30.36 3.87 13.90
CA LYS A 408 -29.54 5.08 13.71
C LYS A 408 -28.78 5.07 12.37
N PHE A 409 -28.29 3.90 11.94
CA PHE A 409 -27.46 3.74 10.75
C PHE A 409 -28.15 2.93 9.63
N LYS A 410 -29.46 2.71 9.73
CA LYS A 410 -30.26 2.07 8.69
C LYS A 410 -30.61 3.10 7.63
N LYS A 411 -29.69 3.30 6.69
CA LYS A 411 -29.89 4.17 5.53
C LYS A 411 -29.69 3.40 4.25
#